data_cb45762fb645f5b8401b87d9f4b00af8
#
_entry.id   cb45762fb645f5b8401b87d9f4b00af8
#
_cell.length_a   1.000
_cell.length_b   1.000
_cell.length_c   1.000
_cell.angle_alpha   90.00
_cell.angle_beta   90.00
_cell.angle_gamma   90.00
#
_symmetry.space_group_name_H-M   'P 1'
#
loop_
_entity.id
_entity.type
_entity.pdbx_description
1 polymer ?
#
loop_
_entity_poly.entity_id
_entity_poly.type
_entity_poly.pdbx_seq_one_letter_code
_entity_poly.pdbx_strand_id
1 'polypeptide(L)'
;MDEKGERIPLTICDFDREKGTVTIVFQIVGASTLKMSELQAGDAFQDFVGPLGQPSEFVKEDFEEVKGRKYLFVAGGVGTAPVYPQVKWMKQHGIDVDVIVGAKNKDLLILEDMMKEQAGNLYITTDDGSYVRKGMVTEVIKDLVENQGKQYDVCVAIGPMIMMKFVCILTKKLELPTIVSMNPI
;
A
#
# COMPACT_ATOMS: atom_id res chain seq x y z
N MET A 1 -8.85 -22.71 17.48
CA MET A 1 -9.84 -22.40 16.42
C MET A 1 -10.81 -23.55 16.36
N ASP A 2 -12.09 -23.27 16.11
CA ASP A 2 -13.07 -24.31 15.87
C ASP A 2 -12.86 -24.94 14.48
N GLU A 3 -13.54 -26.08 14.22
CA GLU A 3 -13.46 -26.80 12.93
C GLU A 3 -13.90 -25.98 11.70
N LYS A 4 -14.34 -24.73 11.90
CA LYS A 4 -14.79 -23.79 10.86
C LYS A 4 -13.78 -22.70 10.55
N GLY A 5 -12.53 -22.83 11.02
CA GLY A 5 -11.46 -21.89 10.72
C GLY A 5 -11.04 -21.99 9.26
N GLU A 6 -11.01 -20.85 8.55
CA GLU A 6 -10.53 -20.76 7.17
C GLU A 6 -9.10 -20.20 7.16
N ARG A 7 -8.30 -20.69 6.22
CA ARG A 7 -7.04 -20.02 5.87
C ARG A 7 -7.34 -18.88 4.92
N ILE A 8 -6.97 -17.67 5.30
CA ILE A 8 -7.13 -16.49 4.48
C ILE A 8 -5.75 -15.91 4.13
N PRO A 9 -5.54 -15.44 2.88
CA PRO A 9 -4.31 -14.77 2.49
C PRO A 9 -4.28 -13.37 3.09
N LEU A 10 -3.18 -13.01 3.73
CA LEU A 10 -2.94 -11.67 4.25
C LEU A 10 -1.59 -11.16 3.80
N THR A 11 -1.55 -9.92 3.34
CA THR A 11 -0.31 -9.31 2.88
C THR A 11 0.57 -8.92 4.06
N ILE A 12 1.86 -9.21 3.94
CA ILE A 12 2.87 -8.76 4.90
C ILE A 12 2.98 -7.24 4.80
N CYS A 13 2.71 -6.55 5.90
CA CYS A 13 2.88 -5.10 6.01
C CYS A 13 4.32 -4.74 6.38
N ASP A 14 4.90 -5.45 7.34
CA ASP A 14 6.28 -5.24 7.76
C ASP A 14 6.86 -6.52 8.36
N PHE A 15 8.17 -6.54 8.53
CA PHE A 15 8.88 -7.61 9.23
C PHE A 15 10.14 -7.08 9.92
N ASP A 16 10.53 -7.74 11.00
CA ASP A 16 11.77 -7.49 11.70
C ASP A 16 12.53 -8.82 11.85
N ARG A 17 13.68 -8.92 11.19
CA ARG A 17 14.48 -10.15 11.17
C ARG A 17 15.19 -10.41 12.48
N GLU A 18 15.55 -9.36 13.22
CA GLU A 18 16.26 -9.49 14.50
C GLU A 18 15.31 -9.98 15.59
N LYS A 19 14.08 -9.45 15.60
CA LYS A 19 13.02 -9.88 16.50
C LYS A 19 12.29 -11.13 16.05
N GLY A 20 12.46 -11.57 14.80
CA GLY A 20 11.74 -12.68 14.22
C GLY A 20 10.24 -12.44 14.13
N THR A 21 9.82 -11.19 13.83
CA THR A 21 8.41 -10.82 13.77
C THR A 21 7.95 -10.45 12.37
N VAL A 22 6.67 -10.72 12.12
CA VAL A 22 5.95 -10.28 10.91
C VAL A 22 4.75 -9.46 11.36
N THR A 23 4.54 -8.32 10.70
CA THR A 23 3.37 -7.46 10.93
C THR A 23 2.38 -7.62 9.79
N ILE A 24 1.15 -7.93 10.13
CA ILE A 24 0.01 -7.93 9.22
C ILE A 24 -0.99 -6.85 9.63
N VAL A 25 -1.61 -6.22 8.65
CA VAL A 25 -2.70 -5.26 8.85
C VAL A 25 -3.89 -5.75 8.05
N PHE A 26 -5.04 -5.86 8.69
CA PHE A 26 -6.25 -6.33 8.05
C PHE A 26 -7.46 -5.50 8.47
N GLN A 27 -8.47 -5.47 7.61
CA GLN A 27 -9.75 -4.86 7.90
C GLN A 27 -10.76 -5.94 8.31
N ILE A 28 -11.61 -5.65 9.29
CA ILE A 28 -12.68 -6.55 9.69
C ILE A 28 -13.79 -6.48 8.64
N VAL A 29 -13.85 -7.50 7.77
CA VAL A 29 -14.82 -7.55 6.66
C VAL A 29 -15.61 -8.87 6.62
N GLY A 30 -15.30 -9.83 7.48
CA GLY A 30 -15.96 -11.13 7.50
C GLY A 30 -15.69 -11.91 8.78
N ALA A 31 -16.21 -13.13 8.88
CA ALA A 31 -16.18 -13.96 10.08
C ALA A 31 -14.73 -14.27 10.54
N SER A 32 -13.83 -14.59 9.61
CA SER A 32 -12.44 -14.91 9.92
C SER A 32 -11.69 -13.69 10.48
N THR A 33 -11.83 -12.52 9.84
CA THR A 33 -11.19 -11.29 10.32
C THR A 33 -11.81 -10.76 11.60
N LEU A 34 -13.11 -11.01 11.84
CA LEU A 34 -13.75 -10.70 13.12
C LEU A 34 -13.15 -11.54 14.26
N LYS A 35 -13.01 -12.86 14.05
CA LYS A 35 -12.36 -13.74 15.03
C LYS A 35 -10.89 -13.35 15.27
N MET A 36 -10.17 -12.95 14.23
CA MET A 36 -8.80 -12.45 14.38
C MET A 36 -8.72 -11.19 15.23
N SER A 37 -9.70 -10.31 15.15
CA SER A 37 -9.73 -9.06 15.94
C SER A 37 -9.99 -9.28 17.43
N GLU A 38 -10.42 -10.47 17.83
CA GLU A 38 -10.63 -10.85 19.24
C GLU A 38 -9.32 -11.30 19.93
N LEU A 39 -8.27 -11.63 19.16
CA LEU A 39 -7.00 -12.07 19.67
C LEU A 39 -6.29 -10.96 20.46
N GLN A 40 -5.70 -11.35 21.57
CA GLN A 40 -4.94 -10.46 22.45
C GLN A 40 -3.45 -10.81 22.42
N ALA A 41 -2.62 -9.93 22.95
CA ALA A 41 -1.20 -10.20 23.08
C ALA A 41 -0.94 -11.47 23.92
N GLY A 42 -0.21 -12.40 23.32
CA GLY A 42 0.06 -13.73 23.90
C GLY A 42 -0.82 -14.84 23.32
N ASP A 43 -1.88 -14.51 22.61
CA ASP A 43 -2.66 -15.51 21.88
C ASP A 43 -1.90 -15.99 20.63
N ALA A 44 -2.30 -17.13 20.10
CA ALA A 44 -1.67 -17.73 18.94
C ALA A 44 -2.66 -18.14 17.87
N PHE A 45 -2.23 -18.02 16.61
CA PHE A 45 -2.90 -18.69 15.50
C PHE A 45 -2.59 -20.19 15.56
N GLN A 46 -3.53 -21.01 15.13
CA GLN A 46 -3.31 -22.44 15.00
C GLN A 46 -2.26 -22.74 13.94
N ASP A 47 -2.35 -22.04 12.80
CA ASP A 47 -1.43 -22.12 11.67
C ASP A 47 -1.10 -20.73 11.15
N PHE A 48 0.17 -20.48 10.87
CA PHE A 48 0.65 -19.29 10.17
C PHE A 48 1.73 -19.74 9.18
N VAL A 49 1.42 -19.64 7.89
CA VAL A 49 2.28 -20.15 6.81
C VAL A 49 2.71 -18.99 5.92
N GLY A 50 4.00 -18.90 5.69
CA GLY A 50 4.57 -17.85 4.82
C GLY A 50 6.12 -17.86 4.82
N PRO A 51 6.74 -16.95 4.05
CA PRO A 51 6.11 -16.07 3.08
C PRO A 51 5.56 -16.83 1.86
N LEU A 52 4.41 -16.42 1.38
CA LEU A 52 3.77 -16.95 0.17
C LEU A 52 3.68 -15.84 -0.89
N GLY A 53 3.26 -16.21 -2.11
CA GLY A 53 3.09 -15.28 -3.23
C GLY A 53 4.39 -14.95 -3.97
N GLN A 54 4.39 -13.83 -4.66
CA GLN A 54 5.49 -13.38 -5.49
C GLN A 54 6.00 -12.01 -5.03
N PRO A 55 7.31 -11.76 -5.10
CA PRO A 55 7.84 -10.42 -4.85
C PRO A 55 7.36 -9.43 -5.92
N SER A 56 7.37 -8.15 -5.59
CA SER A 56 7.09 -7.06 -6.55
C SER A 56 8.04 -7.12 -7.73
N GLU A 57 7.57 -6.74 -8.92
CA GLU A 57 8.35 -6.87 -10.17
C GLU A 57 9.72 -6.20 -10.09
N PHE A 58 9.79 -4.98 -9.54
CA PHE A 58 11.04 -4.24 -9.41
C PHE A 58 12.13 -4.95 -8.58
N VAL A 59 11.76 -5.92 -7.73
CA VAL A 59 12.74 -6.73 -6.97
C VAL A 59 13.44 -7.76 -7.86
N LYS A 60 12.85 -8.09 -9.02
CA LYS A 60 13.36 -9.06 -9.99
C LYS A 60 14.12 -8.40 -11.15
N GLU A 61 13.96 -7.08 -11.32
CA GLU A 61 14.58 -6.30 -12.39
C GLU A 61 16.05 -5.96 -12.07
N ASP A 62 16.76 -5.47 -13.06
CA ASP A 62 18.11 -4.92 -12.86
C ASP A 62 18.06 -3.73 -11.91
N PHE A 63 18.92 -3.72 -10.91
CA PHE A 63 18.90 -2.72 -9.85
C PHE A 63 19.19 -1.30 -10.35
N GLU A 64 20.11 -1.15 -11.32
CA GLU A 64 20.46 0.17 -11.85
C GLU A 64 19.31 0.75 -12.69
N GLU A 65 18.54 -0.10 -13.38
CA GLU A 65 17.33 0.33 -14.07
C GLU A 65 16.25 0.76 -13.07
N VAL A 66 16.03 -0.02 -12.01
CA VAL A 66 15.06 0.34 -10.95
C VAL A 66 15.44 1.65 -10.29
N LYS A 67 16.72 1.83 -9.96
CA LYS A 67 17.24 3.04 -9.32
C LYS A 67 17.14 4.29 -10.21
N GLY A 68 17.21 4.12 -11.51
CA GLY A 68 17.10 5.21 -12.48
C GLY A 68 15.68 5.74 -12.68
N ARG A 69 14.65 5.02 -12.22
CA ARG A 69 13.24 5.36 -12.42
C ARG A 69 12.66 6.19 -11.27
N LYS A 70 11.67 7.01 -11.60
CA LYS A 70 10.86 7.79 -10.65
C LYS A 70 9.54 7.06 -10.40
N TYR A 71 9.28 6.73 -9.16
CA TYR A 71 8.09 5.97 -8.76
C TYR A 71 7.07 6.85 -8.04
N LEU A 72 5.80 6.61 -8.38
CA LEU A 72 4.65 7.12 -7.65
C LEU A 72 3.86 5.95 -7.06
N PHE A 73 3.81 5.85 -5.74
CA PHE A 73 2.96 4.88 -5.05
C PHE A 73 1.63 5.51 -4.66
N VAL A 74 0.53 4.81 -4.92
CA VAL A 74 -0.82 5.28 -4.62
C VAL A 74 -1.53 4.22 -3.78
N ALA A 75 -1.81 4.55 -2.54
CA ALA A 75 -2.43 3.67 -1.57
C ALA A 75 -3.84 4.14 -1.20
N GLY A 76 -4.78 3.22 -1.05
CA GLY A 76 -6.14 3.52 -0.60
C GLY A 76 -6.59 2.67 0.58
N GLY A 77 -6.94 3.29 1.70
CA GLY A 77 -7.39 2.59 2.90
C GLY A 77 -6.41 1.50 3.36
N VAL A 78 -6.89 0.26 3.55
CA VAL A 78 -6.04 -0.86 3.95
C VAL A 78 -4.94 -1.19 2.93
N GLY A 79 -5.07 -0.74 1.68
CA GLY A 79 -4.02 -0.86 0.66
C GLY A 79 -2.72 -0.12 1.00
N THR A 80 -2.73 0.74 2.02
CA THR A 80 -1.51 1.34 2.57
C THR A 80 -0.57 0.29 3.17
N ALA A 81 -1.13 -0.78 3.74
CA ALA A 81 -0.34 -1.85 4.35
C ALA A 81 0.57 -2.60 3.35
N PRO A 82 0.09 -3.07 2.17
CA PRO A 82 0.95 -3.68 1.18
C PRO A 82 1.87 -2.70 0.42
N VAL A 83 1.58 -1.40 0.43
CA VAL A 83 2.45 -0.38 -0.15
C VAL A 83 3.66 -0.11 0.76
N TYR A 84 3.47 -0.12 2.07
CA TYR A 84 4.51 0.22 3.03
C TYR A 84 5.82 -0.59 2.87
N PRO A 85 5.83 -1.93 2.80
CA PRO A 85 7.07 -2.69 2.65
C PRO A 85 7.79 -2.40 1.33
N GLN A 86 7.06 -2.04 0.28
CA GLN A 86 7.64 -1.67 -1.01
C GLN A 86 8.36 -0.32 -0.92
N VAL A 87 7.71 0.68 -0.31
CA VAL A 87 8.31 2.01 -0.07
C VAL A 87 9.52 1.91 0.86
N LYS A 88 9.42 1.10 1.92
CA LYS A 88 10.53 0.81 2.83
C LYS A 88 11.70 0.17 2.11
N TRP A 89 11.45 -0.79 1.21
CA TRP A 89 12.48 -1.42 0.38
C TRP A 89 13.16 -0.39 -0.52
N MET A 90 12.40 0.46 -1.21
CA MET A 90 12.93 1.54 -2.04
C MET A 90 13.86 2.46 -1.24
N LYS A 91 13.41 2.91 -0.07
CA LYS A 91 14.21 3.77 0.83
C LYS A 91 15.51 3.12 1.27
N GLN A 92 15.46 1.84 1.66
CA GLN A 92 16.65 1.07 2.08
C GLN A 92 17.68 0.90 0.95
N HIS A 93 17.23 0.99 -0.30
CA HIS A 93 18.10 0.94 -1.48
C HIS A 93 18.46 2.32 -2.04
N GLY A 94 18.17 3.39 -1.30
CA GLY A 94 18.52 4.76 -1.69
C GLY A 94 17.67 5.34 -2.81
N ILE A 95 16.44 4.82 -2.99
CA ILE A 95 15.47 5.29 -3.97
C ILE A 95 14.38 6.05 -3.25
N ASP A 96 14.34 7.37 -3.44
CA ASP A 96 13.26 8.19 -2.92
C ASP A 96 12.04 8.12 -3.83
N VAL A 97 10.88 7.87 -3.24
CA VAL A 97 9.62 7.72 -3.96
C VAL A 97 8.55 8.67 -3.43
N ASP A 98 7.67 9.12 -4.31
CA ASP A 98 6.49 9.87 -3.92
C ASP A 98 5.35 8.90 -3.58
N VAL A 99 4.64 9.17 -2.48
CA VAL A 99 3.56 8.33 -2.01
C VAL A 99 2.29 9.17 -1.80
N ILE A 100 1.18 8.70 -2.37
CA ILE A 100 -0.16 9.23 -2.11
C ILE A 100 -0.92 8.24 -1.25
N VAL A 101 -1.44 8.67 -0.11
CA VAL A 101 -2.33 7.88 0.75
C VAL A 101 -3.70 8.54 0.78
N GLY A 102 -4.71 7.79 0.34
CA GLY A 102 -6.11 8.21 0.36
C GLY A 102 -6.96 7.40 1.33
N ALA A 103 -7.87 8.05 2.02
CA ALA A 103 -8.87 7.40 2.87
C ALA A 103 -10.21 8.14 2.77
N LYS A 104 -11.31 7.51 3.21
CA LYS A 104 -12.61 8.17 3.27
C LYS A 104 -12.61 9.34 4.26
N ASN A 105 -11.96 9.17 5.40
CA ASN A 105 -11.83 10.16 6.47
C ASN A 105 -10.53 9.92 7.25
N LYS A 106 -10.23 10.83 8.19
CA LYS A 106 -9.03 10.77 9.03
C LYS A 106 -8.92 9.48 9.84
N ASP A 107 -10.01 8.97 10.38
CA ASP A 107 -10.00 7.80 11.26
C ASP A 107 -9.64 6.49 10.54
N LEU A 108 -9.75 6.49 9.22
CA LEU A 108 -9.38 5.38 8.34
C LEU A 108 -7.98 5.49 7.73
N LEU A 109 -7.24 6.54 8.06
CA LEU A 109 -5.81 6.65 7.72
C LEU A 109 -5.00 5.73 8.64
N ILE A 110 -4.15 4.94 8.03
CA ILE A 110 -3.28 4.00 8.75
C ILE A 110 -1.82 4.22 8.32
N LEU A 111 -0.88 3.89 9.19
CA LEU A 111 0.57 3.87 8.93
C LEU A 111 1.15 5.23 8.49
N GLU A 112 0.50 6.35 8.82
CA GLU A 112 0.95 7.68 8.37
C GLU A 112 2.38 7.96 8.80
N ASP A 113 2.69 7.84 10.09
CA ASP A 113 4.03 8.14 10.63
C ASP A 113 5.08 7.21 10.03
N MET A 114 4.78 5.91 9.95
CA MET A 114 5.68 4.93 9.35
C MET A 114 5.95 5.25 7.88
N MET A 115 4.89 5.60 7.12
CA MET A 115 5.01 5.95 5.71
C MET A 115 5.81 7.24 5.51
N LYS A 116 5.61 8.23 6.38
CA LYS A 116 6.33 9.51 6.36
C LYS A 116 7.84 9.34 6.55
N GLU A 117 8.25 8.38 7.36
CA GLU A 117 9.68 8.08 7.56
C GLU A 117 10.34 7.43 6.33
N GLN A 118 9.57 6.71 5.52
CA GLN A 118 10.09 5.94 4.39
C GLN A 118 9.91 6.65 3.03
N ALA A 119 8.87 7.46 2.87
CA ALA A 119 8.60 8.17 1.63
C ALA A 119 9.57 9.33 1.41
N GLY A 120 9.91 9.61 0.16
CA GLY A 120 10.58 10.86 -0.23
C GLY A 120 9.63 12.06 -0.03
N ASN A 121 8.41 11.95 -0.57
CA ASN A 121 7.31 12.87 -0.27
C ASN A 121 6.04 12.07 0.00
N LEU A 122 5.29 12.48 1.03
CA LEU A 122 4.01 11.88 1.39
C LEU A 122 2.86 12.89 1.17
N TYR A 123 1.90 12.51 0.36
CA TYR A 123 0.68 13.27 0.07
C TYR A 123 -0.52 12.54 0.66
N ILE A 124 -1.27 13.20 1.53
CA ILE A 124 -2.45 12.63 2.18
C ILE A 124 -3.70 13.32 1.68
N THR A 125 -4.74 12.55 1.37
CA THR A 125 -6.05 13.07 1.00
C THR A 125 -7.17 12.28 1.67
N THR A 126 -8.25 12.97 2.04
CA THR A 126 -9.48 12.35 2.55
C THR A 126 -10.68 12.79 1.72
N ASP A 127 -11.58 11.85 1.41
CA ASP A 127 -12.72 12.12 0.55
C ASP A 127 -13.63 13.20 1.17
N ASP A 128 -13.81 13.18 2.49
CA ASP A 128 -14.65 14.13 3.24
C ASP A 128 -13.95 15.45 3.60
N GLY A 129 -12.61 15.51 3.47
CA GLY A 129 -11.81 16.67 3.82
C GLY A 129 -11.53 16.80 5.32
N SER A 130 -11.71 15.74 6.10
CA SER A 130 -11.46 15.74 7.54
C SER A 130 -9.98 15.84 7.92
N TYR A 131 -9.06 15.65 6.94
CA TYR A 131 -7.62 15.74 7.19
C TYR A 131 -6.81 16.14 5.95
N VAL A 132 -5.80 16.99 6.14
CA VAL A 132 -4.83 17.53 5.19
C VAL A 132 -5.48 18.13 3.94
N ARG A 133 -5.93 17.32 2.99
CA ARG A 133 -6.52 17.74 1.73
C ARG A 133 -7.83 16.99 1.50
N LYS A 134 -8.86 17.71 1.04
CA LYS A 134 -10.08 17.11 0.55
C LYS A 134 -9.90 16.67 -0.90
N GLY A 135 -10.35 15.46 -1.21
CA GLY A 135 -10.41 14.97 -2.59
C GLY A 135 -9.92 13.53 -2.74
N MET A 136 -9.94 13.06 -3.97
CA MET A 136 -9.53 11.70 -4.32
C MET A 136 -8.04 11.64 -4.66
N VAL A 137 -7.44 10.45 -4.56
CA VAL A 137 -6.04 10.21 -4.96
C VAL A 137 -5.76 10.61 -6.42
N THR A 138 -6.75 10.47 -7.31
CA THR A 138 -6.66 10.88 -8.72
C THR A 138 -6.49 12.39 -8.88
N GLU A 139 -7.08 13.19 -8.02
CA GLU A 139 -6.90 14.65 -8.04
C GLU A 139 -5.48 15.04 -7.60
N VAL A 140 -4.91 14.28 -6.66
CA VAL A 140 -3.52 14.47 -6.23
C VAL A 140 -2.57 14.07 -7.35
N ILE A 141 -2.78 12.93 -8.02
CA ILE A 141 -1.96 12.53 -9.19
C ILE A 141 -1.98 13.62 -10.26
N LYS A 142 -3.18 14.09 -10.60
CA LYS A 142 -3.35 15.14 -11.61
C LYS A 142 -2.62 16.42 -11.22
N ASP A 143 -2.74 16.83 -9.98
CA ASP A 143 -2.06 18.01 -9.46
C ASP A 143 -0.53 17.89 -9.55
N LEU A 144 0.02 16.75 -9.13
CA LEU A 144 1.45 16.49 -9.19
C LEU A 144 2.00 16.52 -10.62
N VAL A 145 1.30 15.89 -11.56
CA VAL A 145 1.76 15.77 -12.95
C VAL A 145 1.46 17.02 -13.75
N GLU A 146 0.21 17.52 -13.77
CA GLU A 146 -0.22 18.60 -14.64
C GLU A 146 0.13 19.99 -14.09
N ASN A 147 -0.03 20.21 -12.75
CA ASN A 147 0.18 21.54 -12.17
C ASN A 147 1.60 21.73 -11.64
N GLN A 148 2.20 20.69 -11.05
CA GLN A 148 3.56 20.77 -10.47
C GLN A 148 4.64 20.28 -11.44
N GLY A 149 4.26 19.73 -12.60
CA GLY A 149 5.20 19.27 -13.62
C GLY A 149 6.06 18.08 -13.21
N LYS A 150 5.64 17.31 -12.19
CA LYS A 150 6.36 16.11 -11.77
C LYS A 150 6.24 15.02 -12.84
N GLN A 151 7.34 14.34 -13.05
CA GLN A 151 7.41 13.22 -13.99
C GLN A 151 7.67 11.94 -13.23
N TYR A 152 6.95 10.88 -13.59
CA TYR A 152 7.09 9.54 -13.04
C TYR A 152 7.20 8.53 -14.19
N ASP A 153 8.02 7.51 -13.99
CA ASP A 153 8.20 6.42 -14.95
C ASP A 153 7.26 5.26 -14.66
N VAL A 154 6.91 5.07 -13.39
CA VAL A 154 6.03 3.98 -12.93
C VAL A 154 5.12 4.47 -11.81
N CYS A 155 3.83 4.15 -11.94
CA CYS A 155 2.85 4.27 -10.85
C CYS A 155 2.53 2.86 -10.30
N VAL A 156 2.50 2.72 -8.99
CA VAL A 156 2.05 1.49 -8.31
C VAL A 156 0.82 1.84 -7.48
N ALA A 157 -0.34 1.26 -7.81
CA ALA A 157 -1.60 1.56 -7.13
C ALA A 157 -2.18 0.33 -6.44
N ILE A 158 -2.43 0.44 -5.13
CA ILE A 158 -2.98 -0.63 -4.31
C ILE A 158 -4.08 -0.07 -3.40
N GLY A 159 -5.27 -0.66 -3.49
CA GLY A 159 -6.41 -0.21 -2.71
C GLY A 159 -7.73 -0.78 -3.24
N PRO A 160 -8.87 -0.15 -2.90
CA PRO A 160 -10.15 -0.56 -3.42
C PRO A 160 -10.19 -0.62 -4.94
N MET A 161 -10.85 -1.64 -5.48
CA MET A 161 -10.93 -1.88 -6.94
C MET A 161 -11.37 -0.63 -7.72
N ILE A 162 -12.35 0.09 -7.19
CA ILE A 162 -12.87 1.31 -7.81
C ILE A 162 -11.82 2.41 -7.87
N MET A 163 -11.00 2.57 -6.81
CA MET A 163 -9.89 3.51 -6.79
C MET A 163 -8.85 3.15 -7.85
N MET A 164 -8.40 1.90 -7.87
CA MET A 164 -7.41 1.41 -8.85
C MET A 164 -7.89 1.59 -10.28
N LYS A 165 -9.18 1.32 -10.55
CA LYS A 165 -9.80 1.56 -11.86
C LYS A 165 -9.66 3.02 -12.30
N PHE A 166 -10.01 3.98 -11.44
CA PHE A 166 -9.92 5.41 -11.78
C PHE A 166 -8.47 5.89 -11.88
N VAL A 167 -7.58 5.37 -11.04
CA VAL A 167 -6.13 5.61 -11.19
C VAL A 167 -5.65 5.15 -12.56
N CYS A 168 -5.95 3.92 -12.98
CA CYS A 168 -5.55 3.40 -14.30
C CYS A 168 -6.13 4.22 -15.47
N ILE A 169 -7.38 4.68 -15.36
CA ILE A 169 -8.00 5.52 -16.40
C ILE A 169 -7.24 6.85 -16.52
N LEU A 170 -6.87 7.45 -15.40
CA LEU A 170 -6.14 8.71 -15.39
C LEU A 170 -4.69 8.53 -15.88
N THR A 171 -3.95 7.57 -15.32
CA THR A 171 -2.55 7.33 -15.66
C THR A 171 -2.37 6.92 -17.13
N LYS A 172 -3.35 6.20 -17.70
CA LYS A 172 -3.37 5.93 -19.15
C LYS A 172 -3.43 7.21 -19.99
N LYS A 173 -4.21 8.21 -19.57
CA LYS A 173 -4.28 9.53 -20.26
C LYS A 173 -2.99 10.33 -20.09
N LEU A 174 -2.29 10.11 -18.98
CA LEU A 174 -1.01 10.76 -18.66
C LEU A 174 0.20 9.98 -19.23
N GLU A 175 -0.05 8.90 -19.98
CA GLU A 175 0.99 8.00 -20.52
C GLU A 175 1.93 7.45 -19.43
N LEU A 176 1.43 7.31 -18.20
CA LEU A 176 2.17 6.80 -17.04
C LEU A 176 1.88 5.30 -16.84
N PRO A 177 2.86 4.42 -17.10
CA PRO A 177 2.74 3.00 -16.83
C PRO A 177 2.31 2.72 -15.40
N THR A 178 1.30 1.87 -15.21
CA THR A 178 0.70 1.64 -13.89
C THR A 178 0.58 0.16 -13.59
N ILE A 179 1.16 -0.23 -12.46
CA ILE A 179 1.04 -1.55 -11.86
C ILE A 179 -0.06 -1.51 -10.81
N VAL A 180 -0.98 -2.44 -10.85
CA VAL A 180 -2.00 -2.61 -9.83
C VAL A 180 -1.84 -3.98 -9.17
N SER A 181 -1.95 -4.02 -7.85
CA SER A 181 -1.98 -5.28 -7.12
C SER A 181 -3.43 -5.64 -6.83
N MET A 182 -3.89 -6.72 -7.45
CA MET A 182 -5.22 -7.27 -7.20
C MET A 182 -5.08 -8.54 -6.38
N ASN A 183 -5.96 -8.69 -5.40
CA ASN A 183 -6.12 -9.96 -4.69
C ASN A 183 -7.30 -10.69 -5.36
N PRO A 184 -7.05 -11.64 -6.26
CA PRO A 184 -8.14 -12.42 -6.86
C PRO A 184 -8.76 -13.28 -5.75
N ILE A 185 -10.05 -13.16 -5.62
CA ILE A 185 -10.87 -14.00 -4.75
C ILE A 185 -11.18 -15.30 -5.49
#